data_8ab17af9bf888a9e7d7032954542e75d
#
_entry.id   8ab17af9bf888a9e7d7032954542e75d
#
_cell.length_a   1.000
_cell.length_b   1.000
_cell.length_c   1.000
_cell.angle_alpha   90.00
_cell.angle_beta   90.00
_cell.angle_gamma   90.00
#
_symmetry.space_group_name_H-M   'P 1'
#
loop_
_entity.id
_entity.type
_entity.pdbx_description
1 polymer ?
#
loop_
_entity_poly.entity_id
_entity_poly.type
_entity_poly.pdbx_seq_one_letter_code
_entity_poly.pdbx_strand_id
1 'polypeptide(L)'
;MKQFKYITAVLAIAFCSASWAQQETIITQFTEQMNIINPAYAGADNKTVIASSIRSQWTGIAEAPEMQLVNFSTGLGKNVGMGISMVREKTFIEKQNFVTIDFSYKLKVSEHTDLYFGIKAGGNFYDVNVNGLETYNILSDPALVNINQFSPNIGTGVYLKRKKWFMSLSVPRMLNTERTRNDNGIATVATDRPHFYAATGYDFTLNSKGNLFLQPAILMRYVNGAPVSVDINTMLSFNNTFKIGGTYRTDQAYAALMNVELSKRFVLGFAFEKSTRPELARARNTNEILLKFNF
;
A
#
# COMPACT_ATOMS: atom_id res chain seq x y z
N MET A 1 36.29 -19.66 -30.48
CA MET A 1 35.70 -20.36 -29.34
C MET A 1 36.06 -19.76 -27.96
N LYS A 2 37.28 -19.26 -27.70
CA LYS A 2 37.61 -18.67 -26.38
C LYS A 2 36.87 -17.35 -26.12
N GLN A 3 36.68 -16.47 -27.11
CA GLN A 3 35.97 -15.20 -26.91
C GLN A 3 34.48 -15.36 -26.64
N PHE A 4 33.86 -16.40 -27.15
CA PHE A 4 32.43 -16.70 -26.88
C PHE A 4 32.18 -17.06 -25.39
N LYS A 5 33.13 -17.75 -24.75
CA LYS A 5 33.06 -18.08 -23.30
C LYS A 5 33.14 -16.85 -22.41
N TYR A 6 33.91 -15.81 -22.79
CA TYR A 6 33.99 -14.56 -22.05
C TYR A 6 32.73 -13.72 -22.18
N ILE A 7 32.10 -13.69 -23.34
CA ILE A 7 30.84 -13.01 -23.59
C ILE A 7 29.71 -13.66 -22.78
N THR A 8 29.68 -14.99 -22.73
CA THR A 8 28.67 -15.73 -21.91
C THR A 8 28.91 -15.52 -20.42
N ALA A 9 30.14 -15.45 -19.96
CA ALA A 9 30.48 -15.18 -18.55
C ALA A 9 30.13 -13.73 -18.16
N VAL A 10 30.38 -12.75 -19.02
CA VAL A 10 30.00 -11.34 -18.79
C VAL A 10 28.48 -11.17 -18.81
N LEU A 11 27.77 -11.86 -19.71
CA LEU A 11 26.30 -11.89 -19.71
C LEU A 11 25.74 -12.56 -18.45
N ALA A 12 26.36 -13.64 -17.96
CA ALA A 12 25.92 -14.32 -16.73
C ALA A 12 26.13 -13.46 -15.47
N ILE A 13 27.21 -12.65 -15.42
CA ILE A 13 27.47 -11.72 -14.32
C ILE A 13 26.52 -10.51 -14.37
N ALA A 14 26.10 -10.07 -15.57
CA ALA A 14 25.14 -8.99 -15.72
C ALA A 14 23.72 -9.38 -15.28
N PHE A 15 23.40 -10.66 -15.14
CA PHE A 15 22.12 -11.18 -14.64
C PHE A 15 22.08 -11.43 -13.13
N CYS A 16 23.15 -11.22 -12.40
CA CYS A 16 23.13 -11.15 -10.94
C CYS A 16 22.52 -9.81 -10.47
N SER A 17 21.24 -9.60 -10.78
CA SER A 17 20.46 -8.56 -10.14
C SER A 17 20.34 -8.92 -8.66
N ALA A 18 20.97 -8.13 -7.80
CA ALA A 18 20.77 -8.21 -6.37
C ALA A 18 19.27 -8.02 -6.10
N SER A 19 18.61 -9.09 -5.68
CA SER A 19 17.19 -9.10 -5.31
C SER A 19 17.06 -8.37 -3.97
N TRP A 20 16.82 -7.08 -4.00
CA TRP A 20 16.53 -6.26 -2.83
C TRP A 20 15.02 -6.38 -2.58
N ALA A 21 14.64 -7.33 -1.76
CA ALA A 21 13.24 -7.51 -1.34
C ALA A 21 12.89 -6.45 -0.28
N GLN A 22 12.52 -5.26 -0.70
CA GLN A 22 11.83 -4.32 0.18
C GLN A 22 10.35 -4.70 0.18
N GLN A 23 9.82 -5.08 1.34
CA GLN A 23 8.39 -5.29 1.50
C GLN A 23 7.69 -3.93 1.52
N GLU A 24 6.82 -3.71 0.56
CA GLU A 24 6.00 -2.51 0.45
C GLU A 24 4.60 -2.79 0.99
N THR A 25 3.99 -1.77 1.63
CA THR A 25 2.57 -1.82 2.03
C THR A 25 1.70 -2.01 0.79
N ILE A 26 1.11 -3.19 0.64
CA ILE A 26 0.27 -3.55 -0.50
C ILE A 26 -1.19 -3.48 -0.07
N ILE A 27 -1.97 -2.63 -0.72
CA ILE A 27 -3.42 -2.48 -0.51
C ILE A 27 -4.12 -2.90 -1.80
N THR A 28 -4.80 -4.05 -1.78
CA THR A 28 -5.46 -4.57 -2.99
C THR A 28 -6.67 -3.71 -3.37
N GLN A 29 -7.40 -3.21 -2.37
CA GLN A 29 -8.56 -2.32 -2.53
C GLN A 29 -8.17 -0.83 -2.40
N PHE A 30 -7.08 -0.41 -3.05
CA PHE A 30 -6.50 0.93 -2.88
C PHE A 30 -7.47 2.06 -3.22
N THR A 31 -8.39 1.87 -4.16
CA THR A 31 -9.40 2.87 -4.54
C THR A 31 -10.35 3.23 -3.40
N GLU A 32 -10.57 2.32 -2.47
CA GLU A 32 -11.42 2.55 -1.28
C GLU A 32 -10.65 3.20 -0.12
N GLN A 33 -9.31 3.22 -0.19
CA GLN A 33 -8.41 3.68 0.89
C GLN A 33 -7.28 4.60 0.39
N MET A 34 -7.58 5.45 -0.59
CA MET A 34 -6.61 6.35 -1.23
C MET A 34 -5.85 7.27 -0.25
N ASN A 35 -6.46 7.60 0.89
CA ASN A 35 -5.87 8.44 1.92
C ASN A 35 -4.55 7.88 2.49
N ILE A 36 -4.39 6.55 2.47
CA ILE A 36 -3.17 5.89 2.96
C ILE A 36 -1.98 6.24 2.08
N ILE A 37 -2.19 6.18 0.77
CA ILE A 37 -1.14 6.38 -0.22
C ILE A 37 -1.01 7.84 -0.66
N ASN A 38 -2.05 8.67 -0.54
CA ASN A 38 -2.00 10.07 -0.96
C ASN A 38 -2.69 11.02 0.05
N PRO A 39 -1.93 11.89 0.75
CA PRO A 39 -2.50 12.86 1.69
C PRO A 39 -3.45 13.87 1.04
N ALA A 40 -3.31 14.15 -0.24
CA ALA A 40 -4.20 15.06 -0.96
C ALA A 40 -5.64 14.52 -1.08
N TYR A 41 -5.85 13.23 -0.84
CA TYR A 41 -7.18 12.62 -0.84
C TYR A 41 -7.95 12.87 0.48
N ALA A 42 -7.29 13.33 1.54
CA ALA A 42 -7.93 13.61 2.82
C ALA A 42 -9.07 14.62 2.66
N GLY A 43 -10.28 14.27 3.08
CA GLY A 43 -11.47 15.12 2.93
C GLY A 43 -11.92 15.37 1.50
N ALA A 44 -11.37 14.68 0.51
CA ALA A 44 -11.88 14.73 -0.85
C ALA A 44 -13.37 14.37 -0.87
N ASP A 45 -14.14 15.04 -1.73
CA ASP A 45 -15.59 14.89 -1.83
C ASP A 45 -16.40 15.43 -0.64
N ASN A 46 -15.77 16.15 0.31
CA ASN A 46 -16.40 16.68 1.53
C ASN A 46 -17.13 15.59 2.35
N LYS A 47 -16.71 14.34 2.24
CA LYS A 47 -17.27 13.22 3.02
C LYS A 47 -16.44 12.95 4.24
N THR A 48 -17.12 12.59 5.31
CA THR A 48 -16.46 12.01 6.48
C THR A 48 -16.50 10.49 6.35
N VAL A 49 -15.34 9.86 6.38
CA VAL A 49 -15.17 8.43 6.15
C VAL A 49 -14.25 7.84 7.19
N ILE A 50 -14.65 6.68 7.74
CA ILE A 50 -13.75 5.78 8.44
C ILE A 50 -13.63 4.51 7.59
N ALA A 51 -12.42 4.07 7.31
CA ALA A 51 -12.19 2.77 6.69
C ALA A 51 -11.16 1.97 7.48
N SER A 52 -11.39 0.68 7.58
CA SER A 52 -10.48 -0.27 8.21
C SER A 52 -10.33 -1.49 7.33
N SER A 53 -9.11 -2.02 7.22
CA SER A 53 -8.90 -3.30 6.55
C SER A 53 -7.88 -4.16 7.29
N ILE A 54 -8.06 -5.46 7.13
CA ILE A 54 -7.12 -6.50 7.59
C ILE A 54 -6.72 -7.30 6.37
N ARG A 55 -5.42 -7.43 6.17
CA ARG A 55 -4.82 -8.23 5.11
C ARG A 55 -3.93 -9.30 5.72
N SER A 56 -4.26 -10.56 5.48
CA SER A 56 -3.50 -11.73 5.93
C SER A 56 -2.86 -12.38 4.72
N GLN A 57 -1.54 -12.34 4.65
CA GLN A 57 -0.77 -12.94 3.56
C GLN A 57 -0.43 -14.39 3.90
N TRP A 58 -0.21 -15.19 2.87
CA TRP A 58 0.25 -16.58 3.00
C TRP A 58 -0.60 -17.40 3.97
N THR A 59 -1.89 -17.35 3.78
CA THR A 59 -2.87 -18.03 4.64
C THR A 59 -2.49 -19.50 4.89
N GLY A 60 -2.43 -19.89 6.15
CA GLY A 60 -2.03 -21.24 6.58
C GLY A 60 -0.55 -21.37 6.95
N ILE A 61 0.24 -20.30 6.89
CA ILE A 61 1.61 -20.23 7.40
C ILE A 61 1.61 -19.54 8.75
N ALA A 62 2.24 -20.15 9.75
CA ALA A 62 2.42 -19.54 11.06
C ALA A 62 3.31 -18.28 10.95
N GLU A 63 3.00 -17.23 11.72
CA GLU A 63 3.76 -15.97 11.75
C GLU A 63 3.91 -15.26 10.40
N ALA A 64 3.02 -15.60 9.44
CA ALA A 64 2.96 -14.96 8.13
C ALA A 64 2.65 -13.45 8.23
N PRO A 65 2.97 -12.66 7.20
CA PRO A 65 2.72 -11.23 7.22
C PRO A 65 1.24 -10.88 7.37
N GLU A 66 0.93 -10.02 8.32
CA GLU A 66 -0.39 -9.45 8.57
C GLU A 66 -0.31 -7.92 8.56
N MET A 67 -1.27 -7.28 7.90
CA MET A 67 -1.42 -5.85 7.91
C MET A 67 -2.81 -5.46 8.39
N GLN A 68 -2.86 -4.54 9.34
CA GLN A 68 -4.07 -3.91 9.84
C GLN A 68 -3.99 -2.42 9.53
N LEU A 69 -5.07 -1.88 9.01
CA LEU A 69 -5.11 -0.54 8.51
C LEU A 69 -6.40 0.14 8.96
N VAL A 70 -6.27 1.34 9.50
CA VAL A 70 -7.40 2.21 9.87
C VAL A 70 -7.12 3.59 9.35
N ASN A 71 -8.07 4.20 8.68
CA ASN A 71 -8.00 5.60 8.29
C ASN A 71 -9.32 6.32 8.57
N PHE A 72 -9.19 7.57 8.93
CA PHE A 72 -10.25 8.55 9.06
C PHE A 72 -9.96 9.69 8.09
N SER A 73 -10.99 10.22 7.44
CA SER A 73 -10.87 11.33 6.50
C SER A 73 -12.13 12.19 6.56
N THR A 74 -11.97 13.52 6.63
CA THR A 74 -13.09 14.47 6.69
C THR A 74 -12.75 15.79 6.04
N GLY A 75 -13.75 16.45 5.46
CA GLY A 75 -13.66 17.86 5.05
C GLY A 75 -13.92 18.79 6.25
N LEU A 76 -13.01 19.71 6.52
CA LEU A 76 -13.12 20.71 7.59
C LEU A 76 -13.83 22.00 7.15
N GLY A 77 -14.29 22.07 5.91
CA GLY A 77 -14.79 23.30 5.29
C GLY A 77 -13.67 24.20 4.75
N LYS A 78 -14.03 25.30 4.10
CA LYS A 78 -13.08 26.28 3.50
C LYS A 78 -12.02 25.64 2.61
N ASN A 79 -12.38 24.57 1.87
CA ASN A 79 -11.49 23.80 1.00
C ASN A 79 -10.38 23.00 1.72
N VAL A 80 -10.44 22.87 3.03
CA VAL A 80 -9.46 22.10 3.80
C VAL A 80 -10.01 20.72 4.13
N GLY A 81 -9.20 19.69 3.97
CA GLY A 81 -9.47 18.34 4.42
C GLY A 81 -8.43 17.89 5.45
N MET A 82 -8.82 16.95 6.27
CA MET A 82 -7.96 16.31 7.27
C MET A 82 -8.14 14.80 7.22
N GLY A 83 -7.06 14.07 7.48
CA GLY A 83 -7.06 12.63 7.63
C GLY A 83 -6.15 12.18 8.76
N ILE A 84 -6.45 11.02 9.31
CA ILE A 84 -5.58 10.30 10.24
C ILE A 84 -5.51 8.87 9.75
N SER A 85 -4.30 8.31 9.71
CA SER A 85 -4.09 6.95 9.25
C SER A 85 -3.18 6.20 10.20
N MET A 86 -3.52 4.94 10.44
CA MET A 86 -2.69 3.99 11.17
C MET A 86 -2.54 2.74 10.32
N VAL A 87 -1.30 2.32 10.08
CA VAL A 87 -0.97 1.06 9.40
C VAL A 87 -0.08 0.27 10.34
N ARG A 88 -0.54 -0.90 10.74
CA ARG A 88 0.23 -1.87 11.52
C ARG A 88 0.59 -3.04 10.63
N GLU A 89 1.88 -3.31 10.50
CA GLU A 89 2.43 -4.46 9.82
C GLU A 89 3.14 -5.36 10.83
N LYS A 90 2.85 -6.65 10.78
CA LYS A 90 3.52 -7.67 11.58
C LYS A 90 4.03 -8.76 10.65
N THR A 91 5.30 -9.13 10.78
CA THR A 91 5.89 -10.26 10.08
C THR A 91 6.85 -10.96 11.04
N PHE A 92 6.51 -12.15 11.46
CA PHE A 92 7.28 -12.92 12.43
C PHE A 92 7.54 -12.09 13.71
N ILE A 93 8.81 -11.78 14.03
CA ILE A 93 9.22 -11.00 15.22
C ILE A 93 9.17 -9.48 14.99
N GLU A 94 9.01 -9.04 13.74
CA GLU A 94 9.01 -7.62 13.38
C GLU A 94 7.61 -7.04 13.43
N LYS A 95 7.48 -5.84 14.01
CA LYS A 95 6.26 -5.04 14.02
C LYS A 95 6.58 -3.61 13.61
N GLN A 96 5.74 -3.05 12.77
CA GLN A 96 5.79 -1.66 12.35
C GLN A 96 4.42 -1.03 12.55
N ASN A 97 4.40 0.15 13.15
CA ASN A 97 3.16 0.92 13.33
C ASN A 97 3.41 2.32 12.78
N PHE A 98 2.85 2.60 11.61
CA PHE A 98 2.87 3.92 10.99
C PHE A 98 1.63 4.69 11.47
N VAL A 99 1.84 5.83 12.11
CA VAL A 99 0.76 6.74 12.52
C VAL A 99 1.01 8.08 11.86
N THR A 100 0.03 8.56 11.11
CA THR A 100 0.16 9.77 10.30
C THR A 100 -1.09 10.62 10.36
N ILE A 101 -0.89 11.94 10.22
CA ILE A 101 -1.93 12.94 10.05
C ILE A 101 -1.73 13.57 8.67
N ASP A 102 -2.84 13.75 7.96
CA ASP A 102 -2.90 14.34 6.63
C ASP A 102 -3.66 15.67 6.66
N PHE A 103 -3.17 16.65 5.91
CA PHE A 103 -3.89 17.86 5.59
C PHE A 103 -3.93 18.03 4.08
N SER A 104 -5.09 18.39 3.57
CA SER A 104 -5.28 18.70 2.15
C SER A 104 -5.88 20.07 1.96
N TYR A 105 -5.58 20.66 0.81
CA TYR A 105 -6.20 21.91 0.36
C TYR A 105 -6.74 21.72 -1.05
N LYS A 106 -8.03 22.02 -1.23
CA LYS A 106 -8.73 21.93 -2.51
C LYS A 106 -8.66 23.26 -3.24
N LEU A 107 -8.15 23.24 -4.46
CA LEU A 107 -8.20 24.34 -5.41
C LEU A 107 -9.22 24.01 -6.51
N LYS A 108 -10.24 24.83 -6.66
CA LYS A 108 -11.21 24.70 -7.76
C LYS A 108 -10.58 25.27 -9.04
N VAL A 109 -10.18 24.39 -9.96
CA VAL A 109 -9.54 24.75 -11.23
C VAL A 109 -10.59 25.14 -12.29
N SER A 110 -11.74 24.43 -12.30
CA SER A 110 -12.88 24.75 -13.16
C SER A 110 -14.18 24.26 -12.50
N GLU A 111 -15.34 24.47 -13.16
CA GLU A 111 -16.63 23.99 -12.65
C GLU A 111 -16.67 22.47 -12.37
N HIS A 112 -15.84 21.72 -13.08
CA HIS A 112 -15.84 20.26 -13.01
C HIS A 112 -14.51 19.65 -12.66
N THR A 113 -13.52 20.46 -12.25
CA THR A 113 -12.16 20.01 -11.98
C THR A 113 -11.66 20.61 -10.68
N ASP A 114 -11.42 19.74 -9.71
CA ASP A 114 -10.84 20.06 -8.42
C ASP A 114 -9.41 19.49 -8.34
N LEU A 115 -8.48 20.30 -7.91
CA LEU A 115 -7.09 19.94 -7.65
C LEU A 115 -6.83 20.00 -6.15
N TYR A 116 -6.32 18.95 -5.58
CA TYR A 116 -6.00 18.88 -4.16
C TYR A 116 -4.50 18.76 -3.98
N PHE A 117 -3.95 19.51 -3.04
CA PHE A 117 -2.60 19.36 -2.55
C PHE A 117 -2.64 18.82 -1.15
N GLY A 118 -1.75 17.89 -0.80
CA GLY A 118 -1.74 17.27 0.51
C GLY A 118 -0.35 17.20 1.10
N ILE A 119 -0.30 17.30 2.43
CA ILE A 119 0.87 17.03 3.23
C ILE A 119 0.52 15.95 4.28
N LYS A 120 1.49 15.12 4.57
CA LYS A 120 1.41 14.04 5.57
C LYS A 120 2.55 14.22 6.56
N ALA A 121 2.26 14.07 7.85
CA ALA A 121 3.27 14.06 8.89
C ALA A 121 2.97 12.95 9.89
N GLY A 122 4.01 12.34 10.43
CA GLY A 122 3.88 11.26 11.41
C GLY A 122 5.17 10.49 11.55
N GLY A 123 5.08 9.20 11.81
CA GLY A 123 6.26 8.36 11.94
C GLY A 123 5.95 6.88 12.06
N ASN A 124 7.02 6.09 12.10
CA ASN A 124 7.01 4.67 12.25
C ASN A 124 7.60 4.28 13.61
N PHE A 125 6.84 3.49 14.37
CA PHE A 125 7.32 2.77 15.55
C PHE A 125 7.72 1.37 15.09
N TYR A 126 9.02 1.11 15.04
CA TYR A 126 9.59 -0.17 14.64
C TYR A 126 10.03 -0.96 15.87
N ASP A 127 9.54 -2.18 15.99
CA ASP A 127 9.79 -3.08 17.10
C ASP A 127 10.22 -4.46 16.57
N VAL A 128 11.33 -4.97 17.10
CA VAL A 128 11.77 -6.36 16.88
C VAL A 128 11.91 -7.01 18.25
N ASN A 129 11.15 -8.06 18.49
CA ASN A 129 11.21 -8.81 19.74
C ASN A 129 11.79 -10.20 19.51
N VAL A 130 13.00 -10.40 19.96
CA VAL A 130 13.72 -11.68 19.85
C VAL A 130 13.52 -12.59 21.05
N ASN A 131 12.77 -12.16 22.09
CA ASN A 131 12.49 -12.97 23.26
C ASN A 131 11.61 -14.17 22.85
N GLY A 132 12.03 -15.36 23.22
CA GLY A 132 11.31 -16.60 22.89
C GLY A 132 11.68 -17.22 21.53
N LEU A 133 12.66 -16.68 20.82
CA LEU A 133 13.26 -17.37 19.70
C LEU A 133 14.05 -18.57 20.19
N GLU A 134 13.71 -19.75 19.72
CA GLU A 134 14.52 -20.95 19.90
C GLU A 134 15.70 -20.91 18.93
N THR A 135 16.89 -20.67 19.45
CA THR A 135 18.13 -20.68 18.65
C THR A 135 18.81 -22.02 18.78
N TYR A 136 19.41 -22.49 17.69
CA TYR A 136 20.12 -23.76 17.64
C TYR A 136 21.41 -23.76 18.47
N ASN A 137 21.93 -22.57 18.80
CA ASN A 137 23.15 -22.41 19.62
C ASN A 137 22.80 -21.97 21.04
N ILE A 138 23.37 -22.66 22.03
CA ILE A 138 23.24 -22.38 23.46
C ILE A 138 23.92 -21.05 23.83
N LEU A 139 24.87 -20.56 23.02
CA LEU A 139 25.51 -19.27 23.20
C LEU A 139 24.60 -18.13 22.72
N SER A 140 24.45 -17.10 23.54
CA SER A 140 23.70 -15.90 23.14
C SER A 140 24.33 -15.30 21.88
N ASP A 141 23.52 -15.27 20.79
CA ASP A 141 23.94 -14.58 19.57
C ASP A 141 23.86 -13.07 19.81
N PRO A 142 25.02 -12.34 19.78
CA PRO A 142 25.02 -10.88 19.96
C PRO A 142 24.18 -10.15 18.89
N ALA A 143 23.86 -10.84 17.79
CA ALA A 143 23.02 -10.31 16.73
C ALA A 143 21.52 -10.35 17.07
N LEU A 144 21.07 -11.08 18.08
CA LEU A 144 19.68 -11.15 18.51
C LEU A 144 19.40 -10.16 19.63
N VAL A 145 19.15 -8.90 19.29
CA VAL A 145 18.82 -7.82 20.24
C VAL A 145 17.43 -7.27 19.95
N ASN A 146 16.67 -7.00 21.00
CA ASN A 146 15.39 -6.29 20.88
C ASN A 146 15.63 -4.87 20.34
N ILE A 147 14.85 -4.47 19.34
CA ILE A 147 14.90 -3.13 18.74
C ILE A 147 13.57 -2.45 19.03
N ASN A 148 13.63 -1.21 19.51
CA ASN A 148 12.48 -0.32 19.62
C ASN A 148 12.92 1.06 19.15
N GLN A 149 12.42 1.50 18.00
CA GLN A 149 12.85 2.74 17.36
C GLN A 149 11.65 3.51 16.83
N PHE A 150 11.64 4.83 17.08
CA PHE A 150 10.73 5.75 16.42
C PHE A 150 11.46 6.51 15.31
N SER A 151 10.84 6.58 14.13
CA SER A 151 11.37 7.28 12.96
C SER A 151 10.31 8.23 12.42
N PRO A 152 10.51 9.55 12.54
CA PRO A 152 9.60 10.53 11.98
C PRO A 152 9.63 10.47 10.45
N ASN A 153 8.50 10.79 9.82
CA ASN A 153 8.41 10.88 8.38
C ASN A 153 7.41 11.97 7.95
N ILE A 154 7.62 12.49 6.76
CA ILE A 154 6.75 13.46 6.09
C ILE A 154 6.42 12.94 4.71
N GLY A 155 5.32 13.40 4.15
CA GLY A 155 4.91 13.04 2.80
C GLY A 155 4.13 14.16 2.14
N THR A 156 3.97 14.04 0.84
CA THR A 156 3.19 14.99 0.05
C THR A 156 2.45 14.28 -1.07
N GLY A 157 1.45 14.96 -1.62
CA GLY A 157 0.73 14.44 -2.77
C GLY A 157 -0.12 15.49 -3.46
N VAL A 158 -0.52 15.14 -4.67
CA VAL A 158 -1.44 15.89 -5.51
C VAL A 158 -2.53 14.94 -5.98
N TYR A 159 -3.77 15.38 -5.93
CA TYR A 159 -4.92 14.63 -6.41
C TYR A 159 -5.79 15.52 -7.28
N LEU A 160 -5.99 15.13 -8.52
CA LEU A 160 -6.86 15.82 -9.46
C LEU A 160 -8.13 14.98 -9.66
N LYS A 161 -9.29 15.62 -9.53
CA LYS A 161 -10.58 15.00 -9.78
C LYS A 161 -11.37 15.79 -10.80
N ARG A 162 -11.86 15.11 -11.82
CA ARG A 162 -12.73 15.69 -12.84
C ARG A 162 -13.89 14.76 -13.15
N LYS A 163 -15.11 15.10 -12.66
CA LYS A 163 -16.31 14.26 -12.85
C LYS A 163 -16.07 12.77 -12.57
N LYS A 164 -15.81 12.00 -13.62
CA LYS A 164 -15.65 10.53 -13.61
C LYS A 164 -14.21 10.07 -13.67
N TRP A 165 -13.26 10.99 -13.69
CA TRP A 165 -11.83 10.68 -13.82
C TRP A 165 -11.04 11.26 -12.65
N PHE A 166 -10.04 10.55 -12.21
CA PHE A 166 -9.08 11.04 -11.25
C PHE A 166 -7.64 10.72 -11.66
N MET A 167 -6.74 11.53 -11.17
CA MET A 167 -5.29 11.30 -11.20
C MET A 167 -4.70 11.62 -9.83
N SER A 168 -3.76 10.81 -9.39
CA SER A 168 -3.12 10.87 -8.08
C SER A 168 -1.62 10.71 -8.24
N LEU A 169 -0.84 11.60 -7.63
CA LEU A 169 0.62 11.48 -7.52
C LEU A 169 1.00 11.75 -6.07
N SER A 170 1.84 10.91 -5.48
CA SER A 170 2.22 11.09 -4.08
C SER A 170 3.53 10.40 -3.71
N VAL A 171 4.11 10.92 -2.63
CA VAL A 171 5.22 10.31 -1.88
C VAL A 171 4.82 10.38 -0.41
N PRO A 172 4.09 9.37 0.11
CA PRO A 172 3.57 9.40 1.47
C PRO A 172 4.65 9.29 2.56
N ARG A 173 5.83 8.79 2.20
CA ARG A 173 7.02 8.69 3.05
C ARG A 173 8.21 9.17 2.26
N MET A 174 8.76 10.33 2.62
CA MET A 174 9.85 10.99 1.89
C MET A 174 11.20 10.82 2.55
N LEU A 175 11.22 10.65 3.89
CA LEU A 175 12.47 10.54 4.62
C LEU A 175 12.96 9.09 4.59
N ASN A 176 14.23 8.91 4.28
CA ASN A 176 14.89 7.63 4.46
C ASN A 176 14.94 7.30 5.94
N THR A 177 14.57 6.09 6.29
CA THR A 177 14.69 5.58 7.66
C THR A 177 15.76 4.51 7.70
N GLU A 178 16.84 4.78 8.41
CA GLU A 178 17.87 3.78 8.66
C GLU A 178 17.47 2.94 9.86
N ARG A 179 17.39 1.64 9.67
CA ARG A 179 17.29 0.65 10.75
C ARG A 179 18.68 0.14 10.99
N THR A 180 19.39 0.83 11.88
CA THR A 180 20.77 0.51 12.15
C THR A 180 20.86 -0.44 13.33
N ARG A 181 21.58 -1.51 13.15
CA ARG A 181 22.02 -2.38 14.21
C ARG A 181 23.55 -2.41 14.19
N ASN A 182 24.17 -2.00 15.26
CA ASN A 182 25.62 -2.09 15.42
C ASN A 182 25.91 -3.04 16.60
N ASP A 183 26.33 -4.26 16.27
CA ASP A 183 26.76 -5.24 17.25
C ASP A 183 28.23 -5.57 16.99
N ASN A 184 29.09 -5.16 17.90
CA ASN A 184 30.54 -5.51 17.94
C ASN A 184 31.27 -5.35 16.60
N GLY A 185 30.95 -4.29 15.84
CA GLY A 185 31.60 -3.99 14.56
C GLY A 185 30.90 -4.56 13.32
N ILE A 186 29.79 -5.26 13.47
CA ILE A 186 28.94 -5.69 12.34
C ILE A 186 27.71 -4.79 12.34
N ALA A 187 27.65 -3.87 11.40
CA ALA A 187 26.46 -3.03 11.20
C ALA A 187 25.56 -3.64 10.13
N THR A 188 24.34 -4.01 10.51
CA THR A 188 23.28 -4.33 9.55
C THR A 188 22.45 -3.07 9.35
N VAL A 189 22.51 -2.48 8.16
CA VAL A 189 21.74 -1.27 7.80
C VAL A 189 20.66 -1.67 6.82
N ALA A 190 19.42 -1.60 7.26
CA ALA A 190 18.26 -1.63 6.36
C ALA A 190 17.75 -0.18 6.22
N THR A 191 17.60 0.29 5.00
CA THR A 191 17.12 1.64 4.72
C THR A 191 15.76 1.57 4.05
N ASP A 192 14.72 2.13 4.69
CA ASP A 192 13.45 2.38 4.03
C ASP A 192 13.61 3.58 3.11
N ARG A 193 13.33 3.38 1.83
CA ARG A 193 13.45 4.42 0.79
C ARG A 193 12.09 5.06 0.49
N PRO A 194 12.08 6.31 -0.05
CA PRO A 194 10.84 6.93 -0.49
C PRO A 194 10.14 6.09 -1.57
N HIS A 195 8.82 5.95 -1.41
CA HIS A 195 7.95 5.26 -2.35
C HIS A 195 7.12 6.28 -3.11
N PHE A 196 7.20 6.23 -4.44
CA PHE A 196 6.43 7.07 -5.35
C PHE A 196 5.21 6.32 -5.84
N TYR A 197 4.05 6.94 -5.70
CA TYR A 197 2.77 6.40 -6.15
C TYR A 197 2.19 7.27 -7.25
N ALA A 198 1.72 6.66 -8.32
CA ALA A 198 0.91 7.29 -9.34
C ALA A 198 -0.33 6.45 -9.58
N ALA A 199 -1.51 7.06 -9.54
CA ALA A 199 -2.75 6.34 -9.80
C ALA A 199 -3.67 7.15 -10.70
N THR A 200 -4.50 6.44 -11.46
CA THR A 200 -5.57 7.02 -12.25
C THR A 200 -6.72 6.04 -12.39
N GLY A 201 -7.91 6.55 -12.60
CA GLY A 201 -9.08 5.71 -12.84
C GLY A 201 -10.21 6.48 -13.49
N TYR A 202 -11.16 5.76 -14.05
CA TYR A 202 -12.31 6.32 -14.75
C TYR A 202 -13.58 5.50 -14.48
N ASP A 203 -14.72 6.19 -14.41
CA ASP A 203 -16.05 5.59 -14.24
C ASP A 203 -16.79 5.61 -15.57
N PHE A 204 -16.78 4.50 -16.33
CA PHE A 204 -17.56 4.33 -17.55
C PHE A 204 -18.99 3.94 -17.21
N THR A 205 -19.98 4.72 -17.65
CA THR A 205 -21.38 4.33 -17.55
C THR A 205 -21.69 3.40 -18.72
N LEU A 206 -22.10 2.16 -18.42
CA LEU A 206 -22.33 1.13 -19.44
C LEU A 206 -23.77 1.08 -19.96
N ASN A 207 -24.71 1.69 -19.25
CA ASN A 207 -26.11 1.66 -19.65
C ASN A 207 -26.79 3.04 -19.56
N SER A 208 -27.87 3.21 -20.29
CA SER A 208 -28.64 4.46 -20.33
C SER A 208 -29.39 4.78 -19.04
N LYS A 209 -29.63 3.80 -18.16
CA LYS A 209 -30.22 4.02 -16.84
C LYS A 209 -29.20 4.62 -15.83
N GLY A 210 -27.91 4.65 -16.15
CA GLY A 210 -26.88 5.23 -15.31
C GLY A 210 -26.63 4.48 -13.99
N ASN A 211 -26.91 3.18 -13.96
CA ASN A 211 -26.77 2.34 -12.77
C ASN A 211 -25.77 1.17 -12.92
N LEU A 212 -25.16 1.04 -14.08
CA LEU A 212 -24.11 0.07 -14.35
C LEU A 212 -22.84 0.79 -14.78
N PHE A 213 -21.75 0.58 -14.04
CA PHE A 213 -20.47 1.25 -14.27
C PHE A 213 -19.33 0.23 -14.39
N LEU A 214 -18.43 0.48 -15.33
CA LEU A 214 -17.10 -0.16 -15.35
C LEU A 214 -16.09 0.84 -14.81
N GLN A 215 -15.33 0.44 -13.79
CA GLN A 215 -14.42 1.29 -13.03
C GLN A 215 -12.98 0.76 -13.13
N PRO A 216 -12.28 0.94 -14.26
CA PRO A 216 -10.86 0.64 -14.33
C PRO A 216 -10.06 1.66 -13.54
N ALA A 217 -9.02 1.18 -12.87
CA ALA A 217 -8.04 2.00 -12.18
C ALA A 217 -6.65 1.35 -12.27
N ILE A 218 -5.63 2.18 -12.30
CA ILE A 218 -4.23 1.75 -12.33
C ILE A 218 -3.51 2.42 -11.17
N LEU A 219 -2.69 1.65 -10.45
CA LEU A 219 -1.76 2.14 -9.44
C LEU A 219 -0.36 1.69 -9.80
N MET A 220 0.53 2.63 -9.99
CA MET A 220 1.97 2.42 -10.16
C MET A 220 2.69 2.75 -8.86
N ARG A 221 3.62 1.89 -8.47
CA ARG A 221 4.52 2.08 -7.34
C ARG A 221 5.96 1.99 -7.81
N TYR A 222 6.76 2.93 -7.36
CA TYR A 222 8.19 2.97 -7.65
C TYR A 222 8.98 3.25 -6.38
N VAL A 223 10.02 2.48 -6.16
CA VAL A 223 11.03 2.69 -5.14
C VAL A 223 12.41 2.49 -5.77
N ASN A 224 13.36 3.33 -5.41
CA ASN A 224 14.71 3.22 -5.95
C ASN A 224 15.36 1.89 -5.55
N GLY A 225 15.83 1.13 -6.54
CA GLY A 225 16.46 -0.18 -6.34
C GLY A 225 15.51 -1.37 -6.41
N ALA A 226 14.23 -1.17 -6.77
CA ALA A 226 13.29 -2.25 -7.05
C ALA A 226 12.60 -2.05 -8.42
N PRO A 227 12.13 -3.12 -9.06
CA PRO A 227 11.30 -3.01 -10.26
C PRO A 227 10.02 -2.22 -10.00
N VAL A 228 9.53 -1.48 -11.00
CA VAL A 228 8.24 -0.81 -10.93
C VAL A 228 7.12 -1.85 -10.81
N SER A 229 6.25 -1.68 -9.81
CA SER A 229 5.05 -2.50 -9.65
C SER A 229 3.82 -1.73 -10.14
N VAL A 230 2.99 -2.39 -10.93
CA VAL A 230 1.75 -1.82 -11.48
C VAL A 230 0.59 -2.74 -11.15
N ASP A 231 -0.44 -2.19 -10.49
CA ASP A 231 -1.71 -2.86 -10.25
C ASP A 231 -2.72 -2.33 -11.27
N ILE A 232 -3.30 -3.21 -12.06
CA ILE A 232 -4.41 -2.93 -12.97
C ILE A 232 -5.67 -3.49 -12.33
N ASN A 233 -6.54 -2.61 -11.87
CA ASN A 233 -7.78 -2.95 -11.20
C ASN A 233 -8.96 -2.66 -12.13
N THR A 234 -9.97 -3.50 -12.11
CA THR A 234 -11.23 -3.24 -12.83
C THR A 234 -12.40 -3.76 -12.03
N MET A 235 -13.35 -2.88 -11.70
CA MET A 235 -14.58 -3.21 -10.97
C MET A 235 -15.79 -2.96 -11.86
N LEU A 236 -16.74 -3.87 -11.82
CA LEU A 236 -18.10 -3.69 -12.37
C LEU A 236 -19.04 -3.36 -11.21
N SER A 237 -19.65 -2.18 -11.25
CA SER A 237 -20.52 -1.66 -10.20
C SER A 237 -21.98 -1.65 -10.63
N PHE A 238 -22.85 -2.26 -9.83
CA PHE A 238 -24.28 -2.35 -10.00
C PHE A 238 -25.00 -1.47 -8.99
N ASN A 239 -25.73 -0.46 -9.43
CA ASN A 239 -26.47 0.51 -8.58
C ASN A 239 -25.59 1.20 -7.51
N ASN A 240 -24.26 1.21 -7.65
CA ASN A 240 -23.29 1.55 -6.60
C ASN A 240 -23.39 0.70 -5.31
N THR A 241 -24.26 -0.31 -5.28
CA THR A 241 -24.51 -1.17 -4.11
C THR A 241 -23.65 -2.41 -4.13
N PHE A 242 -23.46 -3.02 -5.30
CA PHE A 242 -22.64 -4.21 -5.45
C PHE A 242 -21.56 -3.97 -6.50
N LYS A 243 -20.32 -4.28 -6.12
CA LYS A 243 -19.18 -4.20 -7.03
C LYS A 243 -18.45 -5.53 -7.03
N ILE A 244 -18.09 -6.02 -8.21
CA ILE A 244 -17.27 -7.21 -8.41
C ILE A 244 -16.21 -6.92 -9.45
N GLY A 245 -15.03 -7.47 -9.27
CA GLY A 245 -13.95 -7.23 -10.21
C GLY A 245 -12.68 -7.99 -9.91
N GLY A 246 -11.59 -7.54 -10.50
CA GLY A 246 -10.29 -8.16 -10.34
C GLY A 246 -9.15 -7.18 -10.46
N THR A 247 -8.01 -7.59 -9.94
CA THR A 247 -6.73 -6.88 -10.05
C THR A 247 -5.68 -7.84 -10.60
N TYR A 248 -4.87 -7.34 -11.52
CA TYR A 248 -3.62 -7.94 -11.91
C TYR A 248 -2.47 -7.05 -11.46
N ARG A 249 -1.48 -7.64 -10.80
CA ARG A 249 -0.25 -6.96 -10.38
C ARG A 249 0.93 -7.51 -11.15
N THR A 250 1.71 -6.62 -11.75
CA THR A 250 2.90 -7.02 -12.52
C THR A 250 3.93 -7.76 -11.66
N ASP A 251 3.89 -7.56 -10.34
CA ASP A 251 4.68 -8.30 -9.36
C ASP A 251 4.11 -9.71 -9.06
N GLN A 252 3.60 -10.34 -10.10
CA GLN A 252 3.17 -11.74 -10.14
C GLN A 252 2.05 -12.09 -9.14
N ALA A 253 0.97 -11.31 -9.15
CA ALA A 253 -0.23 -11.63 -8.40
C ALA A 253 -1.51 -11.25 -9.17
N TYR A 254 -2.60 -11.97 -8.93
CA TYR A 254 -3.94 -11.57 -9.34
C TYR A 254 -4.91 -11.72 -8.19
N ALA A 255 -5.93 -10.87 -8.18
CA ALA A 255 -6.94 -10.88 -7.13
C ALA A 255 -8.35 -10.81 -7.69
N ALA A 256 -9.28 -11.46 -7.00
CA ALA A 256 -10.71 -11.25 -7.15
C ALA A 256 -11.19 -10.29 -6.04
N LEU A 257 -12.09 -9.38 -6.39
CA LEU A 257 -12.57 -8.31 -5.52
C LEU A 257 -14.09 -8.30 -5.48
N MET A 258 -14.66 -8.06 -4.32
CA MET A 258 -16.09 -7.88 -4.13
C MET A 258 -16.33 -6.82 -3.06
N ASN A 259 -17.18 -5.83 -3.35
CA ASN A 259 -17.63 -4.84 -2.38
C ASN A 259 -19.16 -4.77 -2.37
N VAL A 260 -19.75 -4.72 -1.17
CA VAL A 260 -21.19 -4.65 -0.97
C VAL A 260 -21.50 -3.46 -0.06
N GLU A 261 -22.33 -2.54 -0.53
CA GLU A 261 -22.92 -1.49 0.27
C GLU A 261 -24.12 -2.05 1.03
N LEU A 262 -23.91 -2.46 2.28
CA LEU A 262 -24.94 -3.02 3.16
C LEU A 262 -26.00 -1.98 3.53
N SER A 263 -25.61 -0.72 3.55
CA SER A 263 -26.47 0.44 3.71
C SER A 263 -25.80 1.65 3.08
N LYS A 264 -26.50 2.79 2.92
CA LYS A 264 -25.91 4.05 2.41
C LYS A 264 -24.66 4.51 3.15
N ARG A 265 -24.43 3.95 4.34
CA ARG A 265 -23.30 4.30 5.23
C ARG A 265 -22.24 3.21 5.32
N PHE A 266 -22.60 1.95 5.09
CA PHE A 266 -21.73 0.82 5.39
C PHE A 266 -21.36 0.05 4.12
N VAL A 267 -20.04 -0.09 3.88
CA VAL A 267 -19.49 -0.92 2.79
C VAL A 267 -18.64 -2.02 3.40
N LEU A 268 -18.89 -3.25 2.97
CA LEU A 268 -18.07 -4.42 3.23
C LEU A 268 -17.34 -4.80 1.95
N GLY A 269 -16.01 -4.89 2.01
CA GLY A 269 -15.16 -5.32 0.93
C GLY A 269 -14.41 -6.61 1.25
N PHE A 270 -14.21 -7.42 0.24
CA PHE A 270 -13.40 -8.62 0.31
C PHE A 270 -12.51 -8.72 -0.92
N ALA A 271 -11.24 -9.09 -0.72
CA ALA A 271 -10.32 -9.43 -1.79
C ALA A 271 -9.62 -10.76 -1.49
N PHE A 272 -9.56 -11.60 -2.50
CA PHE A 272 -8.77 -12.83 -2.50
C PHE A 272 -7.69 -12.71 -3.55
N GLU A 273 -6.43 -12.71 -3.11
CA GLU A 273 -5.27 -12.60 -3.98
C GLU A 273 -4.49 -13.91 -4.01
N LYS A 274 -4.01 -14.26 -5.18
CA LYS A 274 -3.14 -15.41 -5.39
C LYS A 274 -1.85 -14.97 -6.08
N SER A 275 -0.73 -15.23 -5.44
CA SER A 275 0.58 -15.02 -6.06
C SER A 275 0.89 -16.11 -7.09
N THR A 276 1.50 -15.72 -8.19
CA THR A 276 2.02 -16.63 -9.23
C THR A 276 3.52 -16.89 -9.07
N ARG A 277 4.16 -16.34 -8.05
CA ARG A 277 5.58 -16.55 -7.76
C ARG A 277 5.84 -18.01 -7.42
N PRO A 278 6.72 -18.72 -8.16
CA PRO A 278 7.05 -20.12 -7.89
C PRO A 278 7.64 -20.34 -6.50
N GLU A 279 8.40 -19.35 -6.00
CA GLU A 279 9.15 -19.40 -4.74
C GLU A 279 8.23 -19.52 -3.52
N LEU A 280 7.00 -19.02 -3.64
CA LEU A 280 6.04 -19.08 -2.55
C LEU A 280 5.38 -20.46 -2.36
N ALA A 281 5.63 -21.41 -3.28
CA ALA A 281 5.12 -22.78 -3.20
C ALA A 281 3.63 -22.85 -2.79
N ARG A 282 3.34 -23.22 -1.53
CA ARG A 282 1.98 -23.29 -0.96
C ARG A 282 1.50 -21.98 -0.34
N ALA A 283 2.38 -21.04 -0.02
CA ALA A 283 2.10 -19.76 0.63
C ALA A 283 1.64 -18.70 -0.37
N ARG A 284 0.66 -19.01 -1.23
CA ARG A 284 0.27 -18.12 -2.34
C ARG A 284 -0.98 -17.29 -2.09
N ASN A 285 -1.77 -17.67 -1.10
CA ASN A 285 -3.08 -17.07 -0.89
C ASN A 285 -2.99 -15.91 0.10
N THR A 286 -3.68 -14.83 -0.21
CA THR A 286 -3.80 -13.64 0.63
C THR A 286 -5.25 -13.22 0.66
N ASN A 287 -5.77 -12.90 1.84
CA ASN A 287 -7.11 -12.39 2.04
C ASN A 287 -7.05 -10.95 2.56
N GLU A 288 -7.95 -10.09 2.07
CA GLU A 288 -8.13 -8.74 2.58
C GLU A 288 -9.62 -8.50 2.82
N ILE A 289 -9.96 -8.03 4.03
CA ILE A 289 -11.31 -7.64 4.41
C ILE A 289 -11.29 -6.14 4.66
N LEU A 290 -12.23 -5.41 4.07
CA LEU A 290 -12.43 -3.98 4.21
C LEU A 290 -13.78 -3.69 4.85
N LEU A 291 -13.79 -2.80 5.83
CA LEU A 291 -14.98 -2.15 6.38
C LEU A 291 -14.85 -0.65 6.17
N LYS A 292 -15.87 -0.02 5.57
CA LYS A 292 -15.91 1.41 5.36
C LYS A 292 -17.24 1.98 5.84
N PHE A 293 -17.15 3.06 6.60
CA PHE A 293 -18.30 3.78 7.12
C PHE A 293 -18.29 5.22 6.61
N ASN A 294 -19.38 5.64 5.99
CA ASN A 294 -19.60 7.00 5.50
C ASN A 294 -20.63 7.69 6.42
N PHE A 295 -20.28 8.86 6.93
CA PHE A 295 -21.16 9.67 7.79
C PHE A 295 -22.14 10.52 7.01
#